data_12d7012b7a62944be600398e6b54cde4
#
_entry.id   12d7012b7a62944be600398e6b54cde4
#
_cell.length_a   1.000
_cell.length_b   1.000
_cell.length_c   1.000
_cell.angle_alpha   90.00
_cell.angle_beta   90.00
_cell.angle_gamma   90.00
#
_symmetry.space_group_name_H-M   'P 1'
#
loop_
_entity.id
_entity.type
_entity.pdbx_description
1 polymer ?
#
loop_
_entity_poly.entity_id
_entity_poly.type
_entity_poly.pdbx_seq_one_letter_code
_entity_poly.pdbx_strand_id
1 'polypeptide(L)'
;QNCDEPWLMLFELYQQQVAKHDYDELAMQFVLKFERTAPVWRDNTIQALSNVTTPISAKSNYFSFVAQIETGNNKISDLAAAAKKGEKIRLDFSKSDAIQPEACHALQQALQACRKAKTPVQFVAGTRLTDWLHAHIEMMRREDREIPFWLLLLEVYQALGEQDTFENLAVDYAVTDEVSPPSWETPVL
;
A
#
# COMPACT_ATOMS: atom_id res chain seq x y z
N GLN A 1 39.97 24.20 -20.21
CA GLN A 1 39.60 23.99 -18.80
C GLN A 1 38.11 24.29 -18.69
N ASN A 2 37.31 23.25 -18.44
CA ASN A 2 35.87 23.37 -18.30
C ASN A 2 35.53 23.96 -16.93
N CYS A 3 35.25 25.29 -16.89
CA CYS A 3 34.84 25.97 -15.67
C CYS A 3 33.36 25.72 -15.30
N ASP A 4 32.63 24.95 -16.08
CA ASP A 4 31.21 24.60 -15.89
C ASP A 4 31.00 23.35 -15.03
N GLU A 5 32.04 22.56 -14.81
CA GLU A 5 31.95 21.29 -14.06
C GLU A 5 31.40 21.45 -12.63
N PRO A 6 31.83 22.43 -11.82
CA PRO A 6 31.22 22.66 -10.51
C PRO A 6 29.76 23.04 -10.56
N TRP A 7 29.32 23.74 -11.61
CA TRP A 7 27.94 24.11 -11.81
C TRP A 7 27.05 22.90 -12.12
N LEU A 8 27.57 21.98 -12.92
CA LEU A 8 26.85 20.73 -13.23
C LEU A 8 26.68 19.88 -11.98
N MET A 9 27.65 19.87 -11.09
CA MET A 9 27.55 19.18 -9.79
C MET A 9 26.49 19.82 -8.89
N LEU A 10 26.35 21.15 -8.89
CA LEU A 10 25.29 21.84 -8.15
C LEU A 10 23.91 21.52 -8.71
N PHE A 11 23.75 21.45 -10.02
CA PHE A 11 22.51 21.02 -10.65
C PHE A 11 22.11 19.61 -10.20
N GLU A 12 23.03 18.70 -10.16
CA GLU A 12 22.80 17.33 -9.72
C GLU A 12 22.39 17.29 -8.23
N LEU A 13 23.06 18.05 -7.38
CA LEU A 13 22.74 18.16 -5.96
C LEU A 13 21.33 18.70 -5.73
N TYR A 14 20.95 19.78 -6.40
CA TYR A 14 19.60 20.35 -6.28
C TYR A 14 18.55 19.42 -6.86
N GLN A 15 18.88 18.68 -7.89
CA GLN A 15 18.02 17.63 -8.45
C GLN A 15 17.74 16.52 -7.44
N GLN A 16 18.75 16.07 -6.70
CA GLN A 16 18.62 15.04 -5.66
C GLN A 16 17.83 15.54 -4.44
N GLN A 17 18.00 16.81 -4.07
CA GLN A 17 17.31 17.43 -2.93
C GLN A 17 15.90 17.88 -3.27
N VAL A 18 15.47 17.75 -4.53
CA VAL A 18 14.17 18.22 -5.03
C VAL A 18 13.96 19.74 -4.80
N ALA A 19 15.06 20.50 -4.80
CA ALA A 19 15.06 21.94 -4.62
C ALA A 19 14.87 22.66 -5.95
N LYS A 20 13.67 22.57 -6.52
CA LYS A 20 13.36 23.09 -7.85
C LYS A 20 13.59 24.59 -7.96
N HIS A 21 13.20 25.36 -6.95
CA HIS A 21 13.39 26.81 -6.94
C HIS A 21 14.86 27.21 -7.07
N ASP A 22 15.71 26.59 -6.28
CA ASP A 22 17.16 26.82 -6.29
C ASP A 22 17.79 26.35 -7.61
N TYR A 23 17.28 25.26 -8.16
CA TYR A 23 17.66 24.77 -9.47
C TYR A 23 17.36 25.75 -10.59
N ASP A 24 16.17 26.31 -10.62
CA ASP A 24 15.73 27.28 -11.64
C ASP A 24 16.54 28.57 -11.55
N GLU A 25 16.86 29.06 -10.35
CA GLU A 25 17.73 30.21 -10.13
C GLU A 25 19.15 29.94 -10.61
N LEU A 26 19.70 28.78 -10.27
CA LEU A 26 21.02 28.36 -10.73
C LEU A 26 21.06 28.21 -12.26
N ALA A 27 20.01 27.68 -12.86
CA ALA A 27 19.86 27.54 -14.31
C ALA A 27 19.90 28.90 -15.01
N MET A 28 19.22 29.90 -14.47
CA MET A 28 19.24 31.25 -15.00
C MET A 28 20.63 31.87 -14.93
N GLN A 29 21.33 31.74 -13.81
CA GLN A 29 22.70 32.23 -13.64
C GLN A 29 23.69 31.50 -14.59
N PHE A 30 23.50 30.21 -14.77
CA PHE A 30 24.31 29.41 -15.69
C PHE A 30 24.19 29.87 -17.14
N VAL A 31 22.94 30.10 -17.61
CA VAL A 31 22.69 30.61 -18.96
C VAL A 31 23.32 31.97 -19.18
N LEU A 32 23.20 32.87 -18.20
CA LEU A 32 23.78 34.22 -18.28
C LEU A 32 25.31 34.22 -18.27
N LYS A 33 25.92 33.29 -17.53
CA LYS A 33 27.37 33.24 -17.36
C LYS A 33 28.11 32.54 -18.52
N PHE A 34 27.51 31.47 -19.00
CA PHE A 34 28.15 30.61 -20.02
C PHE A 34 27.52 30.73 -21.41
N GLU A 35 26.46 31.48 -21.55
CA GLU A 35 25.69 31.61 -22.81
C GLU A 35 25.31 30.26 -23.41
N ARG A 36 25.05 29.27 -22.55
CA ARG A 36 24.68 27.91 -22.89
C ARG A 36 23.35 27.54 -22.25
N THR A 37 22.64 26.61 -22.88
CA THR A 37 21.41 26.05 -22.32
C THR A 37 21.72 25.29 -21.03
N ALA A 38 21.03 25.66 -19.94
CA ALA A 38 21.13 24.93 -18.68
C ALA A 38 20.51 23.51 -18.79
N PRO A 39 20.96 22.55 -17.98
CA PRO A 39 20.30 21.25 -17.90
C PRO A 39 18.82 21.39 -17.55
N VAL A 40 17.99 20.55 -18.12
CA VAL A 40 16.55 20.55 -17.88
C VAL A 40 16.25 19.90 -16.53
N TRP A 41 15.40 20.54 -15.73
CA TRP A 41 14.87 19.92 -14.51
C TRP A 41 14.17 18.62 -14.84
N ARG A 42 14.55 17.58 -14.14
CA ARG A 42 13.88 16.28 -14.21
C ARG A 42 13.02 16.12 -12.99
N ASP A 43 11.71 16.07 -13.21
CA ASP A 43 10.79 15.81 -12.12
C ASP A 43 10.90 14.35 -11.70
N ASN A 44 11.48 14.11 -10.52
CA ASN A 44 11.65 12.77 -9.98
C ASN A 44 10.32 12.02 -9.82
N THR A 45 9.22 12.76 -9.73
CA THR A 45 7.88 12.17 -9.70
C THR A 45 7.52 11.53 -11.05
N ILE A 46 7.95 12.15 -12.15
CA ILE A 46 7.71 11.62 -13.51
C ILE A 46 8.69 10.48 -13.84
N GLN A 47 9.91 10.54 -13.33
CA GLN A 47 10.87 9.44 -13.52
C GLN A 47 10.48 8.19 -12.75
N ALA A 48 9.85 8.33 -11.58
CA ALA A 48 9.29 7.19 -10.88
C ALA A 48 8.16 6.50 -11.68
N LEU A 49 7.46 7.25 -12.54
CA LEU A 49 6.42 6.73 -13.42
C LEU A 49 6.96 6.21 -14.77
N SER A 50 8.06 6.79 -15.28
CA SER A 50 8.63 6.36 -16.56
C SER A 50 9.67 5.23 -16.44
N ASN A 51 10.23 5.01 -15.26
CA ASN A 51 11.10 3.86 -15.00
C ASN A 51 10.33 2.53 -14.80
N VAL A 52 9.01 2.58 -14.90
CA VAL A 52 8.14 1.37 -14.87
C VAL A 52 8.28 0.55 -16.18
N THR A 53 9.00 1.05 -17.17
CA THR A 53 9.20 0.33 -18.44
C THR A 53 10.51 -0.45 -18.55
N THR A 54 11.37 -0.42 -17.56
CA THR A 54 12.46 -1.39 -17.48
C THR A 54 12.03 -2.58 -16.62
N PRO A 55 12.09 -3.80 -17.13
CA PRO A 55 11.80 -4.99 -16.34
C PRO A 55 12.97 -5.31 -15.42
N ILE A 56 13.38 -4.35 -14.62
CA ILE A 56 14.21 -4.65 -13.48
C ILE A 56 13.25 -5.01 -12.38
N SER A 57 13.20 -6.24 -12.08
CA SER A 57 12.51 -6.97 -11.04
C SER A 57 12.69 -6.41 -9.62
N ALA A 58 12.50 -5.12 -9.43
CA ALA A 58 11.91 -4.66 -8.21
C ALA A 58 10.41 -4.78 -8.43
N LYS A 59 9.89 -6.01 -8.36
CA LYS A 59 8.46 -6.21 -8.24
C LYS A 59 8.05 -5.43 -7.02
N SER A 60 7.55 -4.23 -7.28
CA SER A 60 6.92 -3.42 -6.29
C SER A 60 5.76 -4.26 -5.75
N ASN A 61 5.94 -4.87 -4.59
CA ASN A 61 4.89 -5.57 -3.87
C ASN A 61 3.89 -4.55 -3.30
N TYR A 62 3.60 -3.54 -4.09
CA TYR A 62 2.68 -2.46 -3.82
C TYR A 62 1.38 -2.72 -4.59
N PHE A 63 0.29 -2.86 -3.85
CA PHE A 63 -1.04 -3.12 -4.38
C PHE A 63 -1.96 -1.96 -3.99
N SER A 64 -2.37 -1.16 -4.98
CA SER A 64 -3.33 -0.08 -4.79
C SER A 64 -4.72 -0.55 -5.23
N PHE A 65 -5.68 -0.47 -4.33
CA PHE A 65 -7.08 -0.78 -4.59
C PHE A 65 -7.84 0.51 -4.85
N VAL A 66 -8.57 0.56 -5.95
CA VAL A 66 -9.28 1.76 -6.43
C VAL A 66 -10.75 1.45 -6.58
N ALA A 67 -11.63 2.38 -6.17
CA ALA A 67 -13.06 2.26 -6.24
C ALA A 67 -13.58 0.99 -5.52
N GLN A 68 -14.48 0.26 -6.13
CA GLN A 68 -15.01 -0.97 -5.57
C GLN A 68 -14.08 -2.15 -5.80
N ILE A 69 -13.75 -2.87 -4.74
CA ILE A 69 -12.95 -4.09 -4.82
C ILE A 69 -13.90 -5.25 -5.15
N GLU A 70 -13.76 -5.77 -6.36
CA GLU A 70 -14.64 -6.81 -6.88
C GLU A 70 -14.00 -8.20 -6.83
N THR A 71 -14.84 -9.21 -6.91
CA THR A 71 -14.42 -10.60 -7.10
C THR A 71 -13.66 -10.74 -8.43
N GLY A 72 -12.54 -11.47 -8.39
CA GLY A 72 -11.70 -11.64 -9.58
C GLY A 72 -10.72 -10.48 -9.82
N ASN A 73 -10.58 -9.56 -8.87
CA ASN A 73 -9.54 -8.55 -8.92
C ASN A 73 -8.16 -9.22 -8.98
N ASN A 74 -7.46 -9.03 -10.09
CA ASN A 74 -6.13 -9.64 -10.32
C ASN A 74 -5.12 -9.28 -9.23
N LYS A 75 -5.27 -8.12 -8.59
CA LYS A 75 -4.39 -7.68 -7.50
C LYS A 75 -4.47 -8.59 -6.28
N ILE A 76 -5.63 -9.15 -5.97
CA ILE A 76 -5.80 -10.11 -4.87
C ILE A 76 -5.07 -11.41 -5.19
N SER A 77 -5.18 -11.90 -6.42
CA SER A 77 -4.46 -13.09 -6.88
C SER A 77 -2.94 -12.86 -6.88
N ASP A 78 -2.49 -11.69 -7.34
CA ASP A 78 -1.08 -11.29 -7.32
C ASP A 78 -0.55 -11.15 -5.89
N LEU A 79 -1.37 -10.66 -4.96
CA LEU A 79 -1.05 -10.58 -3.54
C LEU A 79 -0.80 -11.97 -2.95
N ALA A 80 -1.67 -12.94 -3.23
CA ALA A 80 -1.51 -14.32 -2.79
C ALA A 80 -0.23 -14.96 -3.36
N ALA A 81 0.11 -14.66 -4.62
CA ALA A 81 1.35 -15.11 -5.24
C ALA A 81 2.59 -14.43 -4.62
N ALA A 82 2.52 -13.15 -4.32
CA ALA A 82 3.59 -12.39 -3.67
C ALA A 82 3.85 -12.87 -2.23
N ALA A 83 2.82 -13.29 -1.52
CA ALA A 83 2.93 -13.85 -0.17
C ALA A 83 3.90 -15.02 -0.10
N LYS A 84 3.90 -15.87 -1.11
CA LYS A 84 4.79 -17.05 -1.18
C LYS A 84 6.26 -16.69 -1.33
N LYS A 85 6.58 -15.47 -1.76
CA LYS A 85 7.95 -15.00 -1.97
C LYS A 85 8.61 -14.47 -0.71
N GLY A 86 7.83 -14.20 0.34
CA GLY A 86 8.33 -13.68 1.61
C GLY A 86 8.82 -12.23 1.57
N GLU A 87 8.53 -11.49 0.50
CA GLU A 87 8.91 -10.09 0.36
C GLU A 87 7.85 -9.17 0.98
N LYS A 88 8.30 -8.07 1.60
CA LYS A 88 7.39 -7.09 2.22
C LYS A 88 6.34 -6.60 1.21
N ILE A 89 5.08 -6.66 1.61
CA ILE A 89 3.93 -6.27 0.81
C ILE A 89 3.35 -4.95 1.36
N ARG A 90 2.96 -4.06 0.47
CA ARG A 90 2.27 -2.81 0.81
C ARG A 90 0.91 -2.78 0.15
N LEU A 91 -0.14 -2.63 0.95
CA LEU A 91 -1.53 -2.54 0.51
C LEU A 91 -2.05 -1.11 0.72
N ASP A 92 -2.53 -0.49 -0.34
CA ASP A 92 -3.05 0.87 -0.32
C ASP A 92 -4.56 0.89 -0.59
N PHE A 93 -5.31 1.32 0.40
CA PHE A 93 -6.77 1.46 0.36
C PHE A 93 -7.23 2.93 0.29
N SER A 94 -6.32 3.87 0.09
CA SER A 94 -6.64 5.30 0.10
C SER A 94 -7.67 5.72 -0.95
N LYS A 95 -7.79 4.96 -2.04
CA LYS A 95 -8.73 5.20 -3.15
C LYS A 95 -9.84 4.15 -3.23
N SER A 96 -9.93 3.27 -2.26
CA SER A 96 -10.97 2.25 -2.19
C SER A 96 -12.22 2.83 -1.52
N ASP A 97 -13.38 2.61 -2.13
CA ASP A 97 -14.66 3.10 -1.63
C ASP A 97 -15.55 2.00 -1.05
N ALA A 98 -15.43 0.79 -1.56
CA ALA A 98 -16.23 -0.36 -1.14
C ALA A 98 -15.52 -1.68 -1.45
N ILE A 99 -16.02 -2.77 -0.86
CA ILE A 99 -15.54 -4.12 -1.13
C ILE A 99 -16.71 -5.09 -1.18
N GLN A 100 -16.75 -5.97 -2.18
CA GLN A 100 -17.77 -7.00 -2.29
C GLN A 100 -17.53 -8.13 -1.28
N PRO A 101 -18.57 -8.82 -0.77
CA PRO A 101 -18.41 -9.91 0.19
C PRO A 101 -17.48 -11.04 -0.31
N GLU A 102 -17.60 -11.40 -1.57
CA GLU A 102 -16.76 -12.43 -2.19
C GLU A 102 -15.30 -11.96 -2.31
N ALA A 103 -15.09 -10.68 -2.60
CA ALA A 103 -13.76 -10.08 -2.62
C ALA A 103 -13.15 -10.01 -1.21
N CYS A 104 -13.96 -9.79 -0.17
CA CYS A 104 -13.52 -9.88 1.22
C CYS A 104 -12.97 -11.26 1.56
N HIS A 105 -13.65 -12.30 1.13
CA HIS A 105 -13.20 -13.67 1.36
C HIS A 105 -11.86 -13.95 0.65
N ALA A 106 -11.73 -13.53 -0.60
CA ALA A 106 -10.49 -13.67 -1.36
C ALA A 106 -9.32 -12.88 -0.73
N LEU A 107 -9.57 -11.65 -0.31
CA LEU A 107 -8.57 -10.81 0.35
C LEU A 107 -8.17 -11.40 1.72
N GLN A 108 -9.13 -11.90 2.48
CA GLN A 108 -8.86 -12.59 3.74
C GLN A 108 -7.94 -13.79 3.53
N GLN A 109 -8.22 -14.62 2.54
CA GLN A 109 -7.37 -15.76 2.22
C GLN A 109 -5.95 -15.34 1.80
N ALA A 110 -5.83 -14.26 1.03
CA ALA A 110 -4.53 -13.72 0.65
C ALA A 110 -3.74 -13.21 1.86
N LEU A 111 -4.39 -12.52 2.79
CA LEU A 111 -3.76 -12.07 4.04
C LEU A 111 -3.36 -13.25 4.95
N GLN A 112 -4.18 -14.29 5.02
CA GLN A 112 -3.83 -15.52 5.72
C GLN A 112 -2.60 -16.20 5.10
N ALA A 113 -2.51 -16.21 3.77
CA ALA A 113 -1.33 -16.73 3.07
C ALA A 113 -0.07 -15.93 3.41
N CYS A 114 -0.17 -14.61 3.49
CA CYS A 114 0.91 -13.74 3.95
C CYS A 114 1.35 -14.10 5.38
N ARG A 115 0.40 -14.27 6.29
CA ARG A 115 0.67 -14.65 7.67
C ARG A 115 1.36 -16.02 7.78
N LYS A 116 0.85 -17.02 7.09
CA LYS A 116 1.43 -18.38 7.08
C LYS A 116 2.84 -18.40 6.48
N ALA A 117 3.09 -17.58 5.47
CA ALA A 117 4.40 -17.42 4.84
C ALA A 117 5.35 -16.50 5.64
N LYS A 118 4.88 -15.91 6.75
CA LYS A 118 5.59 -14.90 7.55
C LYS A 118 6.05 -13.71 6.72
N THR A 119 5.20 -13.30 5.80
CA THR A 119 5.44 -12.15 4.91
C THR A 119 4.92 -10.88 5.59
N PRO A 120 5.76 -9.87 5.81
CA PRO A 120 5.31 -8.61 6.42
C PRO A 120 4.36 -7.87 5.47
N VAL A 121 3.24 -7.39 6.01
CA VAL A 121 2.24 -6.61 5.26
C VAL A 121 2.12 -5.23 5.90
N GLN A 122 2.24 -4.18 5.08
CA GLN A 122 2.04 -2.81 5.48
C GLN A 122 0.77 -2.25 4.83
N PHE A 123 -0.07 -1.61 5.65
CA PHE A 123 -1.30 -0.97 5.18
C PHE A 123 -1.09 0.53 5.01
N VAL A 124 -1.54 1.07 3.88
CA VAL A 124 -1.69 2.51 3.64
C VAL A 124 -3.18 2.83 3.65
N ALA A 125 -3.59 3.77 4.48
CA ALA A 125 -5.01 4.10 4.71
C ALA A 125 -5.85 2.87 5.12
N GLY A 126 -5.29 1.96 5.89
CA GLY A 126 -5.98 0.76 6.39
C GLY A 126 -7.24 1.09 7.20
N THR A 127 -7.26 2.22 7.90
CA THR A 127 -8.42 2.72 8.64
C THR A 127 -9.62 2.94 7.75
N ARG A 128 -9.44 3.35 6.51
CA ARG A 128 -10.53 3.52 5.54
C ARG A 128 -11.25 2.21 5.26
N LEU A 129 -10.49 1.12 5.13
CA LEU A 129 -11.05 -0.22 4.96
C LEU A 129 -11.75 -0.69 6.24
N THR A 130 -11.12 -0.53 7.40
CA THR A 130 -11.71 -0.97 8.69
C THR A 130 -12.97 -0.18 9.02
N ASP A 131 -12.99 1.13 8.80
CA ASP A 131 -14.18 1.97 9.02
C ASP A 131 -15.32 1.56 8.10
N TRP A 132 -15.04 1.28 6.84
CA TRP A 132 -16.04 0.80 5.88
C TRP A 132 -16.61 -0.56 6.32
N LEU A 133 -15.76 -1.49 6.74
CA LEU A 133 -16.18 -2.80 7.23
C LEU A 133 -17.04 -2.68 8.50
N HIS A 134 -16.63 -1.85 9.46
CA HIS A 134 -17.43 -1.58 10.66
C HIS A 134 -18.79 -1.01 10.35
N ALA A 135 -18.92 -0.16 9.33
CA ALA A 135 -20.19 0.41 8.90
C ALA A 135 -21.14 -0.62 8.28
N HIS A 136 -20.63 -1.78 7.85
CA HIS A 136 -21.38 -2.83 7.18
C HIS A 136 -21.59 -4.11 8.02
N ILE A 137 -21.15 -4.11 9.26
CA ILE A 137 -21.41 -5.17 10.23
C ILE A 137 -22.23 -4.63 11.40
N GLU A 138 -23.03 -5.46 12.00
CA GLU A 138 -23.83 -5.11 13.19
C GLU A 138 -23.80 -6.24 14.20
N MET A 139 -23.42 -5.90 15.43
CA MET A 139 -23.44 -6.85 16.54
C MET A 139 -24.84 -7.39 16.77
N MET A 140 -24.95 -8.68 17.03
CA MET A 140 -26.21 -9.39 17.22
C MET A 140 -27.09 -9.51 15.96
N ARG A 141 -26.66 -9.02 14.80
CA ARG A 141 -27.30 -9.27 13.53
C ARG A 141 -26.59 -10.42 12.81
N ARG A 142 -27.24 -11.56 12.75
CA ARG A 142 -26.70 -12.73 12.07
C ARG A 142 -27.12 -12.71 10.60
N GLU A 143 -26.21 -12.31 9.73
CA GLU A 143 -26.38 -12.35 8.28
C GLU A 143 -25.18 -12.99 7.61
N ASP A 144 -25.42 -14.03 6.81
CA ASP A 144 -24.36 -14.75 6.10
C ASP A 144 -23.53 -13.83 5.19
N ARG A 145 -24.11 -12.73 4.70
CA ARG A 145 -23.41 -11.72 3.88
C ARG A 145 -22.35 -10.94 4.67
N GLU A 146 -22.52 -10.84 5.98
CA GLU A 146 -21.60 -10.08 6.84
C GLU A 146 -20.43 -10.93 7.33
N ILE A 147 -20.55 -12.25 7.30
CA ILE A 147 -19.48 -13.14 7.74
C ILE A 147 -18.14 -12.81 7.07
N PRO A 148 -18.05 -12.61 5.74
CA PRO A 148 -16.80 -12.21 5.11
C PRO A 148 -16.26 -10.87 5.62
N PHE A 149 -17.12 -9.92 5.96
CA PHE A 149 -16.72 -8.64 6.52
C PHE A 149 -16.11 -8.79 7.92
N TRP A 150 -16.73 -9.59 8.79
CA TRP A 150 -16.20 -9.91 10.10
C TRP A 150 -14.83 -10.57 10.02
N LEU A 151 -14.71 -11.58 9.19
CA LEU A 151 -13.46 -12.34 9.03
C LEU A 151 -12.33 -11.51 8.42
N LEU A 152 -12.64 -10.67 7.43
CA LEU A 152 -11.65 -9.77 6.85
C LEU A 152 -11.18 -8.74 7.86
N LEU A 153 -12.09 -8.15 8.63
CA LEU A 153 -11.77 -7.16 9.64
C LEU A 153 -10.86 -7.75 10.73
N LEU A 154 -11.16 -8.97 11.18
CA LEU A 154 -10.29 -9.71 12.11
C LEU A 154 -8.91 -9.94 11.52
N GLU A 155 -8.82 -10.34 10.27
CA GLU A 155 -7.53 -10.57 9.59
C GLU A 155 -6.72 -9.28 9.41
N VAL A 156 -7.37 -8.16 9.12
CA VAL A 156 -6.73 -6.83 9.02
C VAL A 156 -6.15 -6.42 10.38
N TYR A 157 -6.90 -6.54 11.47
CA TYR A 157 -6.38 -6.25 12.81
C TYR A 157 -5.24 -7.19 13.21
N GLN A 158 -5.34 -8.44 12.82
CA GLN A 158 -4.26 -9.41 12.97
C GLN A 158 -2.97 -8.93 12.28
N ALA A 159 -3.08 -8.47 11.04
CA ALA A 159 -1.95 -7.97 10.27
C ALA A 159 -1.41 -6.63 10.77
N LEU A 160 -2.27 -5.77 11.34
CA LEU A 160 -1.88 -4.49 11.96
C LEU A 160 -1.21 -4.68 13.32
N GLY A 161 -1.34 -5.84 13.95
CA GLY A 161 -0.82 -6.10 15.27
C GLY A 161 -1.66 -5.50 16.42
N GLU A 162 -2.91 -5.17 16.16
CA GLU A 162 -3.84 -4.59 17.13
C GLU A 162 -4.59 -5.67 17.91
N GLN A 163 -3.90 -6.29 18.87
CA GLN A 163 -4.41 -7.43 19.61
C GLN A 163 -5.70 -7.12 20.37
N ASP A 164 -5.75 -6.03 21.12
CA ASP A 164 -6.91 -5.68 21.95
C ASP A 164 -8.17 -5.48 21.09
N THR A 165 -8.02 -4.79 19.96
CA THR A 165 -9.10 -4.56 19.00
C THR A 165 -9.54 -5.88 18.35
N PHE A 166 -8.59 -6.73 18.01
CA PHE A 166 -8.86 -8.06 17.47
C PHE A 166 -9.66 -8.92 18.46
N GLU A 167 -9.23 -9.00 19.70
CA GLU A 167 -9.87 -9.84 20.72
C GLU A 167 -11.29 -9.37 21.03
N ASN A 168 -11.52 -8.06 21.13
CA ASN A 168 -12.86 -7.51 21.31
C ASN A 168 -13.77 -7.84 20.13
N LEU A 169 -13.30 -7.64 18.91
CA LEU A 169 -14.04 -7.95 17.70
C LEU A 169 -14.31 -9.47 17.58
N ALA A 170 -13.36 -10.30 17.97
CA ALA A 170 -13.51 -11.75 17.97
C ALA A 170 -14.61 -12.22 18.90
N VAL A 171 -14.74 -11.59 20.08
CA VAL A 171 -15.83 -11.86 21.02
C VAL A 171 -17.19 -11.45 20.41
N ASP A 172 -17.26 -10.26 19.82
CA ASP A 172 -18.49 -9.76 19.18
C ASP A 172 -18.91 -10.67 18.02
N TYR A 173 -17.98 -11.14 17.23
CA TYR A 173 -18.21 -12.11 16.16
C TYR A 173 -18.71 -13.46 16.70
N ALA A 174 -18.04 -13.99 17.73
CA ALA A 174 -18.42 -15.25 18.33
C ALA A 174 -19.85 -15.23 18.91
N VAL A 175 -20.24 -14.12 19.53
CA VAL A 175 -21.58 -13.92 20.08
C VAL A 175 -22.62 -13.73 18.97
N THR A 176 -22.28 -13.02 17.91
CA THR A 176 -23.21 -12.71 16.80
C THR A 176 -23.51 -13.95 15.96
N ASP A 177 -22.51 -14.70 15.57
CA ASP A 177 -22.63 -15.84 14.66
C ASP A 177 -22.63 -17.22 15.37
N GLU A 178 -22.48 -17.21 16.69
CA GLU A 178 -22.43 -18.44 17.52
C GLU A 178 -21.33 -19.42 17.06
N VAL A 179 -20.16 -18.88 16.68
CA VAL A 179 -19.01 -19.64 16.18
C VAL A 179 -17.77 -19.38 17.01
N SER A 180 -16.80 -20.29 16.91
CA SER A 180 -15.48 -20.05 17.49
C SER A 180 -14.71 -19.05 16.63
N PRO A 181 -14.26 -17.92 17.19
CA PRO A 181 -13.50 -16.93 16.44
C PRO A 181 -12.09 -17.43 16.13
N PRO A 182 -11.43 -16.85 15.11
CA PRO A 182 -10.00 -17.09 14.87
C PRO A 182 -9.16 -16.71 16.09
N SER A 183 -8.09 -17.44 16.31
CA SER A 183 -7.15 -17.15 17.40
C SER A 183 -6.16 -16.06 17.00
N TRP A 184 -5.72 -15.27 17.98
CA TRP A 184 -4.65 -14.31 17.77
C TRP A 184 -3.33 -15.00 17.45
N GLU A 185 -2.65 -14.48 16.44
CA GLU A 185 -1.27 -14.86 16.12
C GLU A 185 -0.42 -13.58 16.03
N THR A 186 0.74 -13.58 16.69
CA THR A 186 1.62 -12.41 16.66
C THR A 186 2.09 -12.12 15.23
N PRO A 187 1.86 -10.90 14.71
CA PRO A 187 2.28 -10.56 13.35
C PRO A 187 3.81 -10.52 13.22
N VAL A 188 4.27 -10.75 12.02
CA VAL A 188 5.69 -10.60 11.66
C VAL A 188 5.94 -9.13 11.37
N LEU A 189 6.81 -8.50 12.15
CA LEU A 189 7.22 -7.11 12.00
C LEU A 189 8.45 -7.00 11.10
#